data_91e3c2892d20d60103458f291b061f95
#
_entry.id   91e3c2892d20d60103458f291b061f95
#
_cell.length_a   1.000
_cell.length_b   1.000
_cell.length_c   1.000
_cell.angle_alpha   90.00
_cell.angle_beta   90.00
_cell.angle_gamma   90.00
#
_symmetry.space_group_name_H-M   'P 1'
#
loop_
_entity.id
_entity.type
_entity.pdbx_description
1 polymer ?
#
loop_
_entity_poly.entity_id
_entity_poly.type
_entity_poly.pdbx_seq_one_letter_code
_entity_poly.pdbx_strand_id
1 'polypeptide(L)'
;QIKHAASVSTKAHINLMKTCKPNLKEYQIESDFMKVCMDNACNQAYPAIVASGKNGTILHYTKNNSTLKADDLLLVDAAAEYKNYASDITRTIPISGKFNQYQKLIYNIVLKAQTMAIKSCLVNQTLTNIHRIAVRYIVKGLLDVKILRGTLEKNIESEKYKKFYMHNTGHWLGLDVHDPCPYVINGKPVKLKPGMIFTVEPGIYISKDSGVDKKFHNIAIRIEDDVLITKNGPIVLSAAVPKTVTAIETQMAHG
;
A
#
# COMPACT_ATOMS: atom_id res chain seq x y z
N GLN A 1 12.89 17.61 -1.43
CA GLN A 1 13.53 16.29 -1.46
C GLN A 1 12.49 15.19 -1.57
N ILE A 2 11.51 15.05 -0.65
CA ILE A 2 10.49 13.99 -0.68
C ILE A 2 9.73 13.92 -2.02
N LYS A 3 9.34 15.06 -2.61
CA LYS A 3 8.73 15.08 -3.96
C LYS A 3 9.62 14.47 -5.03
N HIS A 4 10.93 14.69 -4.94
CA HIS A 4 11.89 14.07 -5.87
C HIS A 4 11.99 12.58 -5.64
N ALA A 5 12.16 12.13 -4.37
CA ALA A 5 12.19 10.73 -3.99
C ALA A 5 10.91 10.01 -4.47
N ALA A 6 9.71 10.55 -4.19
CA ALA A 6 8.43 10.02 -4.65
C ALA A 6 8.31 9.97 -6.19
N SER A 7 8.89 10.95 -6.91
CA SER A 7 8.93 10.94 -8.38
C SER A 7 9.82 9.81 -8.92
N VAL A 8 10.97 9.54 -8.29
CA VAL A 8 11.85 8.43 -8.67
C VAL A 8 11.20 7.09 -8.35
N SER A 9 10.61 6.94 -7.16
CA SER A 9 9.83 5.76 -6.79
C SER A 9 8.67 5.50 -7.75
N THR A 10 7.99 6.57 -8.20
CA THR A 10 6.94 6.50 -9.22
C THR A 10 7.46 5.88 -10.52
N LYS A 11 8.62 6.35 -11.03
CA LYS A 11 9.25 5.78 -12.22
C LYS A 11 9.59 4.30 -12.03
N ALA A 12 10.14 3.94 -10.85
CA ALA A 12 10.51 2.56 -10.53
C ALA A 12 9.28 1.64 -10.48
N HIS A 13 8.18 2.05 -9.84
CA HIS A 13 6.92 1.28 -9.83
C HIS A 13 6.30 1.14 -11.23
N ILE A 14 6.33 2.17 -12.05
CA ILE A 14 5.86 2.09 -13.45
C ILE A 14 6.75 1.13 -14.25
N ASN A 15 8.07 1.16 -14.05
CA ASN A 15 9.00 0.26 -14.71
C ASN A 15 8.73 -1.20 -14.33
N LEU A 16 8.59 -1.50 -13.03
CA LEU A 16 8.33 -2.87 -12.59
C LEU A 16 6.98 -3.41 -13.10
N MET A 17 5.96 -2.56 -13.28
CA MET A 17 4.70 -2.99 -13.92
C MET A 17 4.91 -3.45 -15.36
N LYS A 18 5.87 -2.87 -16.09
CA LYS A 18 6.21 -3.26 -17.46
C LYS A 18 7.07 -4.51 -17.52
N THR A 19 7.99 -4.69 -16.57
CA THR A 19 8.97 -5.78 -16.58
C THR A 19 8.51 -7.03 -15.83
N CYS A 20 7.51 -6.91 -14.94
CA CYS A 20 7.00 -8.04 -14.16
C CYS A 20 6.37 -9.10 -15.06
N LYS A 21 6.85 -10.34 -14.92
CA LYS A 21 6.31 -11.50 -15.63
C LYS A 21 6.53 -12.79 -14.82
N PRO A 22 5.76 -13.86 -15.10
CA PRO A 22 5.96 -15.16 -14.48
C PRO A 22 7.39 -15.69 -14.68
N ASN A 23 7.82 -16.54 -13.73
CA ASN A 23 9.13 -17.19 -13.68
C ASN A 23 10.31 -16.30 -13.27
N LEU A 24 10.15 -14.99 -13.13
CA LEU A 24 11.15 -14.16 -12.46
C LEU A 24 11.21 -14.51 -10.97
N LYS A 25 12.29 -14.12 -10.32
CA LYS A 25 12.46 -14.15 -8.87
C LYS A 25 12.12 -12.79 -8.28
N GLU A 26 11.63 -12.78 -7.03
CA GLU A 26 11.30 -11.54 -6.29
C GLU A 26 12.51 -10.59 -6.26
N TYR A 27 13.75 -11.09 -6.02
CA TYR A 27 14.97 -10.26 -6.02
C TYR A 27 15.31 -9.66 -7.39
N GLN A 28 14.83 -10.22 -8.50
CA GLN A 28 15.04 -9.61 -9.82
C GLN A 28 14.16 -8.37 -9.99
N ILE A 29 12.94 -8.39 -9.45
CA ILE A 29 12.07 -7.21 -9.39
C ILE A 29 12.68 -6.14 -8.48
N GLU A 30 13.23 -6.54 -7.32
CA GLU A 30 13.96 -5.63 -6.43
C GLU A 30 15.14 -4.98 -7.14
N SER A 31 15.93 -5.78 -7.88
CA SER A 31 17.07 -5.29 -8.66
C SER A 31 16.64 -4.26 -9.71
N ASP A 32 15.56 -4.52 -10.44
CA ASP A 32 15.01 -3.59 -11.44
C ASP A 32 14.57 -2.27 -10.78
N PHE A 33 13.95 -2.35 -9.60
CA PHE A 33 13.56 -1.16 -8.83
C PHE A 33 14.78 -0.36 -8.40
N MET A 34 15.78 -1.03 -7.81
CA MET A 34 17.02 -0.42 -7.35
C MET A 34 17.81 0.23 -8.48
N LYS A 35 17.84 -0.40 -9.67
CA LYS A 35 18.46 0.20 -10.85
C LYS A 35 17.89 1.57 -11.17
N VAL A 36 16.56 1.71 -11.15
CA VAL A 36 15.90 3.02 -11.42
C VAL A 36 16.27 4.04 -10.35
N CYS A 37 16.36 3.63 -9.07
CA CYS A 37 16.80 4.53 -8.00
C CYS A 37 18.23 5.03 -8.25
N MET A 38 19.15 4.13 -8.51
CA MET A 38 20.58 4.45 -8.73
C MET A 38 20.79 5.30 -9.99
N ASP A 39 20.09 5.00 -11.08
CA ASP A 39 20.13 5.80 -12.32
C ASP A 39 19.65 7.26 -12.11
N ASN A 40 18.91 7.53 -11.02
CA ASN A 40 18.43 8.86 -10.66
C ASN A 40 19.13 9.44 -9.40
N ALA A 41 20.32 8.93 -9.04
CA ALA A 41 21.11 9.34 -7.90
C ALA A 41 20.35 9.30 -6.56
N CYS A 42 19.50 8.28 -6.39
CA CYS A 42 18.76 7.97 -5.17
C CYS A 42 19.25 6.67 -4.56
N ASN A 43 19.17 6.56 -3.24
CA ASN A 43 19.32 5.32 -2.51
C ASN A 43 17.94 4.64 -2.36
N GLN A 44 17.94 3.42 -1.82
CA GLN A 44 16.74 2.76 -1.31
C GLN A 44 16.38 3.35 0.06
N ALA A 45 15.13 3.69 0.29
CA ALA A 45 14.68 4.31 1.55
C ALA A 45 14.65 3.30 2.72
N TYR A 46 14.35 2.03 2.42
CA TYR A 46 14.26 0.91 3.38
C TYR A 46 14.41 -0.42 2.63
N PRO A 47 14.70 -1.56 3.32
CA PRO A 47 14.74 -2.88 2.69
C PRO A 47 13.41 -3.18 1.99
N ALA A 48 13.44 -3.36 0.66
CA ALA A 48 12.24 -3.55 -0.13
C ALA A 48 11.50 -4.84 0.26
N ILE A 49 10.17 -4.77 0.23
CA ILE A 49 9.28 -5.90 0.32
C ILE A 49 8.81 -6.23 -1.09
N VAL A 50 9.26 -7.36 -1.62
CA VAL A 50 8.82 -7.88 -2.92
C VAL A 50 8.20 -9.25 -2.68
N ALA A 51 6.90 -9.29 -2.46
CA ALA A 51 6.20 -10.42 -1.88
C ALA A 51 5.16 -11.01 -2.83
N SER A 52 5.45 -12.19 -3.39
CA SER A 52 4.54 -12.89 -4.31
C SER A 52 3.63 -13.89 -3.59
N GLY A 53 2.38 -13.97 -4.00
CA GLY A 53 1.39 -14.91 -3.51
C GLY A 53 1.28 -14.93 -1.98
N LYS A 54 1.53 -16.07 -1.34
CA LYS A 54 1.46 -16.23 0.13
C LYS A 54 2.42 -15.31 0.90
N ASN A 55 3.55 -14.95 0.30
CA ASN A 55 4.54 -14.08 0.97
C ASN A 55 3.97 -12.70 1.27
N GLY A 56 3.04 -12.20 0.44
CA GLY A 56 2.35 -10.93 0.67
C GLY A 56 1.52 -10.89 1.96
N THR A 57 1.21 -12.05 2.58
CA THR A 57 0.53 -12.08 3.88
C THR A 57 1.47 -11.85 5.08
N ILE A 58 2.77 -11.70 4.84
CA ILE A 58 3.80 -11.38 5.85
C ILE A 58 4.15 -9.90 5.69
N LEU A 59 3.78 -9.06 6.66
CA LEU A 59 3.85 -7.60 6.53
C LEU A 59 5.24 -7.06 6.18
N HIS A 60 6.28 -7.58 6.81
CA HIS A 60 7.68 -7.19 6.58
C HIS A 60 8.48 -8.34 5.97
N TYR A 61 8.01 -8.85 4.82
CA TYR A 61 8.69 -9.89 4.08
C TYR A 61 9.88 -9.32 3.31
N THR A 62 11.11 -9.68 3.68
CA THR A 62 12.34 -9.16 3.09
C THR A 62 13.24 -10.24 2.47
N LYS A 63 12.80 -11.50 2.43
CA LYS A 63 13.60 -12.58 1.83
C LYS A 63 13.72 -12.45 0.31
N ASN A 64 12.69 -11.95 -0.36
CA ASN A 64 12.62 -11.64 -1.78
C ASN A 64 13.21 -12.73 -2.70
N ASN A 65 12.98 -14.02 -2.40
CA ASN A 65 13.66 -15.14 -3.09
C ASN A 65 12.73 -16.14 -3.79
N SER A 66 11.43 -15.95 -3.72
CA SER A 66 10.46 -16.85 -4.35
C SER A 66 10.35 -16.60 -5.86
N THR A 67 9.89 -17.63 -6.59
CA THR A 67 9.59 -17.53 -8.02
C THR A 67 8.17 -16.99 -8.20
N LEU A 68 8.00 -16.00 -9.05
CA LEU A 68 6.72 -15.41 -9.42
C LEU A 68 5.87 -16.41 -10.21
N LYS A 69 4.65 -16.68 -9.76
CA LYS A 69 3.68 -17.56 -10.42
C LYS A 69 2.59 -16.73 -11.10
N ALA A 70 2.16 -17.14 -12.29
CA ALA A 70 1.18 -16.40 -13.09
C ALA A 70 -0.13 -16.05 -12.35
N ASP A 71 -0.62 -16.98 -11.53
CA ASP A 71 -1.92 -16.81 -10.82
C ASP A 71 -1.83 -15.96 -9.55
N ASP A 72 -0.61 -15.62 -9.11
CA ASP A 72 -0.36 -14.89 -7.87
C ASP A 72 -0.40 -13.36 -8.09
N LEU A 73 -0.60 -12.64 -7.00
CA LEU A 73 -0.33 -11.20 -6.90
C LEU A 73 1.13 -10.99 -6.47
N LEU A 74 1.69 -9.85 -6.88
CA LEU A 74 2.95 -9.33 -6.39
C LEU A 74 2.68 -8.03 -5.63
N LEU A 75 2.93 -8.02 -4.34
CA LEU A 75 2.94 -6.83 -3.50
C LEU A 75 4.37 -6.32 -3.47
N VAL A 76 4.57 -5.08 -3.92
CA VAL A 76 5.87 -4.40 -3.88
C VAL A 76 5.72 -3.14 -3.03
N ASP A 77 6.44 -3.12 -1.92
CA ASP A 77 6.58 -2.00 -1.02
C ASP A 77 8.06 -1.61 -1.03
N ALA A 78 8.35 -0.57 -1.80
CA ALA A 78 9.71 -0.12 -2.07
C ALA A 78 9.70 1.35 -2.50
N ALA A 79 10.68 2.10 -2.02
CA ALA A 79 10.80 3.49 -2.38
C ALA A 79 12.24 4.00 -2.38
N ALA A 80 12.42 5.14 -3.03
CA ALA A 80 13.69 5.85 -3.12
C ALA A 80 13.86 6.83 -1.95
N GLU A 81 15.11 7.03 -1.56
CA GLU A 81 15.56 8.11 -0.69
C GLU A 81 16.40 9.10 -1.50
N TYR A 82 16.16 10.37 -1.33
CA TYR A 82 16.94 11.44 -1.94
C TYR A 82 17.39 12.47 -0.91
N LYS A 83 18.72 12.62 -0.75
CA LYS A 83 19.32 13.56 0.21
C LYS A 83 18.75 13.39 1.62
N ASN A 84 18.72 12.14 2.09
CA ASN A 84 18.22 11.68 3.38
C ASN A 84 16.70 11.84 3.60
N TYR A 85 15.92 12.16 2.57
CA TYR A 85 14.47 12.20 2.67
C TYR A 85 13.86 10.99 1.97
N ALA A 86 13.10 10.21 2.73
CA ALA A 86 12.42 9.01 2.26
C ALA A 86 11.14 9.34 1.48
N SER A 87 10.77 8.48 0.55
CA SER A 87 9.39 8.27 0.09
C SER A 87 8.94 6.87 0.50
N ASP A 88 7.65 6.57 0.37
CA ASP A 88 7.08 5.29 0.74
C ASP A 88 5.89 4.96 -0.16
N ILE A 89 5.99 3.89 -0.95
CA ILE A 89 4.97 3.53 -1.94
C ILE A 89 4.81 2.03 -2.00
N THR A 90 3.58 1.57 -1.78
CA THR A 90 3.21 0.17 -2.05
C THR A 90 2.25 0.08 -3.23
N ARG A 91 2.50 -0.87 -4.13
CA ARG A 91 1.55 -1.33 -5.14
C ARG A 91 1.43 -2.85 -5.13
N THR A 92 0.21 -3.32 -5.37
CA THR A 92 -0.05 -4.75 -5.60
C THR A 92 -0.54 -4.93 -7.02
N ILE A 93 0.12 -5.80 -7.78
CA ILE A 93 -0.13 -6.06 -9.19
C ILE A 93 -0.33 -7.55 -9.47
N PRO A 94 -1.08 -7.94 -10.52
CA PRO A 94 -1.19 -9.34 -10.94
C PRO A 94 0.03 -9.74 -11.77
N ILE A 95 0.71 -10.83 -11.39
CA ILE A 95 1.95 -11.25 -12.07
C ILE A 95 1.72 -11.58 -13.56
N SER A 96 0.55 -12.07 -13.92
CA SER A 96 0.16 -12.34 -15.32
C SER A 96 -0.37 -11.12 -16.09
N GLY A 97 -0.38 -9.93 -15.49
CA GLY A 97 -0.94 -8.71 -16.09
C GLY A 97 -2.46 -8.58 -15.97
N LYS A 98 -3.17 -9.57 -15.42
CA LYS A 98 -4.63 -9.55 -15.25
C LYS A 98 -5.04 -10.06 -13.86
N PHE A 99 -5.82 -9.27 -13.15
CA PHE A 99 -6.42 -9.72 -11.90
C PHE A 99 -7.53 -10.74 -12.17
N ASN A 100 -7.61 -11.82 -11.39
CA ASN A 100 -8.79 -12.66 -11.37
C ASN A 100 -9.96 -11.98 -10.63
N GLN A 101 -11.17 -12.58 -10.70
CA GLN A 101 -12.38 -11.98 -10.11
C GLN A 101 -12.27 -11.77 -8.60
N TYR A 102 -11.64 -12.68 -7.85
CA TYR A 102 -11.53 -12.59 -6.39
C TYR A 102 -10.47 -11.59 -5.96
N GLN A 103 -9.36 -11.54 -6.68
CA GLN A 103 -8.33 -10.51 -6.51
C GLN A 103 -8.92 -9.11 -6.75
N LYS A 104 -9.72 -8.92 -7.83
CA LYS A 104 -10.42 -7.65 -8.12
C LYS A 104 -11.37 -7.23 -6.99
N LEU A 105 -12.13 -8.19 -6.42
CA LEU A 105 -13.03 -7.89 -5.30
C LEU A 105 -12.27 -7.31 -4.11
N ILE A 106 -11.21 -7.99 -3.65
CA ILE A 106 -10.43 -7.53 -2.49
C ILE A 106 -9.65 -6.26 -2.84
N TYR A 107 -9.06 -6.18 -4.04
CA TYR A 107 -8.35 -4.99 -4.50
C TYR A 107 -9.22 -3.73 -4.43
N ASN A 108 -10.44 -3.80 -4.95
CA ASN A 108 -11.37 -2.67 -4.96
C ASN A 108 -11.82 -2.26 -3.56
N ILE A 109 -11.88 -3.17 -2.59
CA ILE A 109 -12.15 -2.84 -1.18
C ILE A 109 -11.00 -1.98 -0.64
N VAL A 110 -9.75 -2.41 -0.82
CA VAL A 110 -8.56 -1.67 -0.36
C VAL A 110 -8.45 -0.32 -1.07
N LEU A 111 -8.62 -0.29 -2.39
CA LEU A 111 -8.60 0.95 -3.18
C LEU A 111 -9.68 1.95 -2.71
N LYS A 112 -10.89 1.47 -2.41
CA LYS A 112 -11.95 2.32 -1.88
C LYS A 112 -11.59 2.88 -0.51
N ALA A 113 -11.07 2.04 0.39
CA ALA A 113 -10.63 2.46 1.72
C ALA A 113 -9.53 3.52 1.64
N GLN A 114 -8.51 3.28 0.81
CA GLN A 114 -7.40 4.21 0.57
C GLN A 114 -7.89 5.55 -0.01
N THR A 115 -8.76 5.50 -1.03
CA THR A 115 -9.31 6.71 -1.64
C THR A 115 -10.10 7.55 -0.64
N MET A 116 -10.90 6.91 0.22
CA MET A 116 -11.72 7.62 1.21
C MET A 116 -10.86 8.15 2.38
N ALA A 117 -9.82 7.41 2.77
CA ALA A 117 -8.83 7.86 3.73
C ALA A 117 -8.10 9.11 3.21
N ILE A 118 -7.59 9.10 1.97
CA ILE A 118 -6.92 10.26 1.36
C ILE A 118 -7.85 11.47 1.28
N LYS A 119 -9.11 11.30 0.86
CA LYS A 119 -10.10 12.39 0.82
C LYS A 119 -10.34 13.04 2.18
N SER A 120 -10.12 12.31 3.28
CA SER A 120 -10.25 12.83 4.64
C SER A 120 -8.98 13.50 5.18
N CYS A 121 -7.86 13.48 4.44
CA CYS A 121 -6.60 14.10 4.83
C CYS A 121 -6.67 15.64 4.71
N LEU A 122 -7.42 16.27 5.58
CA LEU A 122 -7.67 17.71 5.60
C LEU A 122 -6.99 18.35 6.82
N VAL A 123 -6.76 19.66 6.74
CA VAL A 123 -6.29 20.46 7.89
C VAL A 123 -7.23 20.25 9.09
N ASN A 124 -6.66 20.14 10.28
CA ASN A 124 -7.33 19.84 11.56
C ASN A 124 -7.86 18.40 11.72
N GLN A 125 -7.76 17.52 10.73
CA GLN A 125 -7.98 16.09 10.91
C GLN A 125 -6.83 15.46 11.71
N THR A 126 -6.98 14.18 12.07
CA THR A 126 -5.96 13.40 12.78
C THR A 126 -5.73 12.06 12.09
N LEU A 127 -4.53 11.49 12.21
CA LEU A 127 -4.23 10.16 11.68
C LEU A 127 -5.17 9.09 12.27
N THR A 128 -5.58 9.23 13.53
CA THR A 128 -6.57 8.35 14.17
C THR A 128 -7.93 8.37 13.44
N ASN A 129 -8.41 9.56 13.03
CA ASN A 129 -9.67 9.66 12.30
C ASN A 129 -9.55 9.09 10.88
N ILE A 130 -8.42 9.32 10.21
CA ILE A 130 -8.12 8.75 8.89
C ILE A 130 -8.11 7.22 8.96
N HIS A 131 -7.47 6.65 10.00
CA HIS A 131 -7.50 5.21 10.25
C HIS A 131 -8.92 4.67 10.45
N ARG A 132 -9.74 5.32 11.26
CA ARG A 132 -11.16 4.93 11.46
C ARG A 132 -11.95 4.90 10.15
N ILE A 133 -11.68 5.85 9.25
CA ILE A 133 -12.32 5.89 7.93
C ILE A 133 -11.88 4.69 7.09
N ALA A 134 -10.58 4.40 7.03
CA ALA A 134 -10.06 3.23 6.30
C ALA A 134 -10.66 1.93 6.86
N VAL A 135 -10.63 1.72 8.18
CA VAL A 135 -11.24 0.57 8.86
C VAL A 135 -12.72 0.41 8.50
N ARG A 136 -13.50 1.49 8.52
CA ARG A 136 -14.92 1.44 8.18
C ARG A 136 -15.16 0.90 6.76
N TYR A 137 -14.37 1.36 5.77
CA TYR A 137 -14.50 0.88 4.39
C TYR A 137 -13.98 -0.54 4.20
N ILE A 138 -12.90 -0.93 4.88
CA ILE A 138 -12.39 -2.31 4.91
C ILE A 138 -13.46 -3.26 5.49
N VAL A 139 -14.00 -2.95 6.68
CA VAL A 139 -15.02 -3.79 7.33
C VAL A 139 -16.26 -3.90 6.47
N LYS A 140 -16.75 -2.78 5.91
CA LYS A 140 -17.90 -2.79 5.00
C LYS A 140 -17.64 -3.72 3.81
N GLY A 141 -16.51 -3.57 3.14
CA GLY A 141 -16.17 -4.41 1.99
C GLY A 141 -16.02 -5.90 2.35
N LEU A 142 -15.42 -6.23 3.50
CA LEU A 142 -15.29 -7.61 3.97
C LEU A 142 -16.65 -8.23 4.34
N LEU A 143 -17.63 -7.43 4.79
CA LEU A 143 -19.02 -7.85 4.98
C LEU A 143 -19.72 -8.11 3.64
N ASP A 144 -19.56 -7.21 2.67
CA ASP A 144 -20.17 -7.33 1.34
C ASP A 144 -19.74 -8.62 0.62
N VAL A 145 -18.46 -9.02 0.76
CA VAL A 145 -17.92 -10.27 0.20
C VAL A 145 -18.07 -11.48 1.14
N LYS A 146 -18.78 -11.33 2.27
CA LYS A 146 -19.10 -12.39 3.26
C LYS A 146 -17.87 -13.02 3.94
N ILE A 147 -16.73 -12.32 3.97
CA ILE A 147 -15.56 -12.72 4.76
C ILE A 147 -15.80 -12.41 6.24
N LEU A 148 -16.38 -11.26 6.55
CA LEU A 148 -16.92 -10.95 7.88
C LEU A 148 -18.44 -11.20 7.91
N ARG A 149 -18.98 -11.39 9.11
CA ARG A 149 -20.42 -11.58 9.36
C ARG A 149 -20.89 -10.66 10.48
N GLY A 150 -22.19 -10.35 10.50
CA GLY A 150 -22.80 -9.46 11.49
C GLY A 150 -22.89 -8.02 11.01
N THR A 151 -22.93 -7.07 11.94
CA THR A 151 -23.03 -5.64 11.61
C THR A 151 -21.68 -4.97 11.50
N LEU A 152 -21.63 -3.84 10.82
CA LEU A 152 -20.44 -2.99 10.69
C LEU A 152 -19.90 -2.59 12.06
N GLU A 153 -20.79 -2.07 12.91
CA GLU A 153 -20.47 -1.55 14.23
C GLU A 153 -19.87 -2.64 15.13
N LYS A 154 -20.53 -3.80 15.22
CA LYS A 154 -20.00 -4.94 16.02
C LYS A 154 -18.64 -5.43 15.55
N ASN A 155 -18.37 -5.44 14.25
CA ASN A 155 -17.06 -5.84 13.73
C ASN A 155 -15.97 -4.81 14.01
N ILE A 156 -16.30 -3.51 14.02
CA ILE A 156 -15.37 -2.43 14.38
C ILE A 156 -15.08 -2.49 15.90
N GLU A 157 -16.12 -2.54 16.75
CA GLU A 157 -15.99 -2.59 18.21
C GLU A 157 -15.20 -3.82 18.70
N SER A 158 -15.48 -4.99 18.14
CA SER A 158 -14.80 -6.25 18.47
C SER A 158 -13.47 -6.44 17.75
N GLU A 159 -13.06 -5.50 16.92
CA GLU A 159 -11.81 -5.51 16.14
C GLU A 159 -11.60 -6.78 15.30
N LYS A 160 -12.65 -7.50 14.92
CA LYS A 160 -12.56 -8.73 14.11
C LYS A 160 -11.86 -8.53 12.77
N TYR A 161 -11.89 -7.32 12.25
CA TYR A 161 -11.18 -6.94 11.02
C TYR A 161 -9.65 -7.06 11.15
N LYS A 162 -9.10 -6.95 12.38
CA LYS A 162 -7.65 -7.05 12.62
C LYS A 162 -7.06 -8.39 12.19
N LYS A 163 -7.88 -9.43 12.04
CA LYS A 163 -7.47 -10.69 11.41
C LYS A 163 -6.99 -10.52 9.97
N PHE A 164 -7.48 -9.49 9.28
CA PHE A 164 -7.21 -9.23 7.86
C PHE A 164 -6.53 -7.89 7.62
N TYR A 165 -6.65 -6.95 8.55
CA TYR A 165 -6.04 -5.62 8.50
C TYR A 165 -5.55 -5.24 9.90
N MET A 166 -4.29 -5.54 10.21
CA MET A 166 -3.74 -5.52 11.56
C MET A 166 -2.80 -4.35 11.86
N HIS A 167 -2.53 -3.48 10.88
CA HIS A 167 -1.64 -2.31 11.03
C HIS A 167 -2.41 -0.98 10.93
N ASN A 168 -1.75 0.11 11.26
CA ASN A 168 -2.30 1.46 11.09
C ASN A 168 -2.42 1.83 9.60
N THR A 169 -3.22 2.85 9.30
CA THR A 169 -3.42 3.34 7.92
C THR A 169 -2.27 4.20 7.43
N GLY A 170 -1.32 4.58 8.29
CA GLY A 170 -0.20 5.40 7.89
C GLY A 170 0.66 5.87 9.07
N HIS A 171 1.80 6.43 8.72
CA HIS A 171 2.81 6.96 9.63
C HIS A 171 3.41 8.25 9.06
N TRP A 172 4.07 9.04 9.93
CA TRP A 172 4.83 10.21 9.50
C TRP A 172 5.97 9.81 8.59
N LEU A 173 6.28 10.67 7.62
CA LEU A 173 7.32 10.47 6.63
C LEU A 173 8.20 11.72 6.57
N GLY A 174 9.52 11.54 6.60
CA GLY A 174 10.47 12.64 6.62
C GLY A 174 11.90 12.23 6.30
N LEU A 175 12.81 12.49 7.23
CA LEU A 175 14.20 12.01 7.16
C LEU A 175 14.26 10.48 7.34
N ASP A 176 13.38 9.95 8.17
CA ASP A 176 13.18 8.52 8.30
C ASP A 176 11.87 8.11 7.62
N VAL A 177 11.81 6.88 7.09
CA VAL A 177 10.57 6.33 6.54
C VAL A 177 9.48 6.27 7.63
N HIS A 178 9.82 5.83 8.84
CA HIS A 178 9.01 5.96 10.04
C HIS A 178 9.53 7.14 10.87
N ASP A 179 9.21 8.36 10.44
CA ASP A 179 9.69 9.57 11.07
C ASP A 179 9.19 9.67 12.54
N PRO A 180 10.07 9.96 13.53
CA PRO A 180 9.74 9.91 14.96
C PRO A 180 8.90 11.09 15.46
N CYS A 181 8.05 11.66 14.61
CA CYS A 181 7.12 12.71 15.00
C CYS A 181 6.02 12.18 15.93
N PRO A 182 5.57 12.95 16.92
CA PRO A 182 4.56 12.51 17.86
C PRO A 182 3.19 12.35 17.19
N TYR A 183 2.46 11.29 17.56
CA TYR A 183 1.05 11.07 17.19
C TYR A 183 0.07 11.68 18.18
N VAL A 184 0.52 11.88 19.44
CA VAL A 184 -0.26 12.43 20.55
C VAL A 184 0.57 13.46 21.29
N ILE A 185 0.02 14.64 21.59
CA ILE A 185 0.63 15.69 22.41
C ILE A 185 -0.37 16.06 23.50
N ASN A 186 0.07 16.06 24.75
CA ASN A 186 -0.76 16.34 25.94
C ASN A 186 -2.08 15.53 25.96
N GLY A 187 -1.99 14.22 25.65
CA GLY A 187 -3.13 13.31 25.63
C GLY A 187 -4.11 13.49 24.47
N LYS A 188 -3.83 14.39 23.51
CA LYS A 188 -4.69 14.65 22.36
C LYS A 188 -4.00 14.26 21.05
N PRO A 189 -4.71 13.60 20.12
CA PRO A 189 -4.16 13.32 18.78
C PRO A 189 -3.71 14.59 18.06
N VAL A 190 -2.54 14.52 17.43
CA VAL A 190 -1.98 15.64 16.68
C VAL A 190 -2.89 15.99 15.50
N LYS A 191 -3.26 17.26 15.39
CA LYS A 191 -4.03 17.79 14.27
C LYS A 191 -3.13 18.08 13.09
N LEU A 192 -3.54 17.63 11.92
CA LEU A 192 -2.83 17.86 10.67
C LEU A 192 -2.76 19.36 10.32
N LYS A 193 -1.57 19.79 9.89
CA LYS A 193 -1.28 21.15 9.46
C LYS A 193 -0.71 21.14 8.04
N PRO A 194 -0.83 22.24 7.27
CA PRO A 194 -0.15 22.38 6.00
C PRO A 194 1.37 22.15 6.14
N GLY A 195 1.94 21.39 5.20
CA GLY A 195 3.35 21.00 5.19
C GLY A 195 3.63 19.63 5.80
N MET A 196 2.70 19.03 6.55
CA MET A 196 2.86 17.66 7.06
C MET A 196 2.74 16.64 5.94
N ILE A 197 3.60 15.60 6.00
CA ILE A 197 3.61 14.47 5.05
C ILE A 197 3.53 13.18 5.86
N PHE A 198 2.74 12.23 5.35
CA PHE A 198 2.55 10.90 5.94
C PHE A 198 2.04 9.93 4.88
N THR A 199 2.09 8.62 5.16
CA THR A 199 1.60 7.58 4.28
C THR A 199 0.11 7.32 4.48
N VAL A 200 -0.57 6.84 3.42
CA VAL A 200 -1.92 6.29 3.49
C VAL A 200 -1.92 4.94 2.80
N GLU A 201 -1.90 3.87 3.61
CA GLU A 201 -1.50 2.51 3.22
C GLU A 201 -2.44 1.38 3.71
N PRO A 202 -3.77 1.47 3.60
CA PRO A 202 -4.61 0.37 4.02
C PRO A 202 -4.32 -0.91 3.24
N GLY A 203 -4.52 -2.06 3.89
CA GLY A 203 -4.31 -3.36 3.27
C GLY A 203 -5.30 -4.43 3.75
N ILE A 204 -5.39 -5.52 3.00
CA ILE A 204 -6.10 -6.76 3.38
C ILE A 204 -5.18 -7.94 3.09
N TYR A 205 -5.00 -8.81 4.08
CA TYR A 205 -4.10 -9.95 4.05
C TYR A 205 -4.86 -11.22 4.44
N ILE A 206 -5.08 -12.13 3.48
CA ILE A 206 -5.87 -13.36 3.67
C ILE A 206 -4.96 -14.57 3.49
N SER A 207 -4.40 -15.08 4.60
CA SER A 207 -3.60 -16.30 4.57
C SER A 207 -4.49 -17.54 4.35
N LYS A 208 -3.87 -18.67 3.96
CA LYS A 208 -4.57 -19.95 3.82
C LYS A 208 -5.22 -20.43 5.13
N ASP A 209 -4.65 -20.02 6.28
CA ASP A 209 -5.09 -20.45 7.62
C ASP A 209 -6.11 -19.46 8.23
N SER A 210 -6.60 -18.52 7.42
CA SER A 210 -7.56 -17.50 7.87
C SER A 210 -8.97 -18.02 8.14
N GLY A 211 -9.29 -19.28 7.78
CA GLY A 211 -10.65 -19.84 7.91
C GLY A 211 -11.67 -19.25 6.92
N VAL A 212 -11.19 -18.59 5.88
CA VAL A 212 -11.99 -18.04 4.78
C VAL A 212 -12.05 -19.05 3.63
N ASP A 213 -13.01 -18.90 2.73
CA ASP A 213 -13.14 -19.72 1.51
C ASP A 213 -11.82 -19.69 0.70
N LYS A 214 -11.39 -20.86 0.21
CA LYS A 214 -10.13 -21.08 -0.54
C LYS A 214 -9.93 -20.12 -1.70
N LYS A 215 -11.01 -19.65 -2.33
CA LYS A 215 -10.95 -18.67 -3.45
C LYS A 215 -10.32 -17.33 -3.07
N PHE A 216 -10.23 -17.00 -1.78
CA PHE A 216 -9.58 -15.79 -1.27
C PHE A 216 -8.20 -16.04 -0.65
N HIS A 217 -7.75 -17.31 -0.55
CA HIS A 217 -6.47 -17.63 0.09
C HIS A 217 -5.29 -16.99 -0.65
N ASN A 218 -4.30 -16.56 0.13
CA ASN A 218 -3.06 -15.93 -0.33
C ASN A 218 -3.28 -14.64 -1.14
N ILE A 219 -4.45 -13.99 -0.97
CA ILE A 219 -4.66 -12.64 -1.46
C ILE A 219 -4.17 -11.66 -0.40
N ALA A 220 -3.12 -10.92 -0.75
CA ALA A 220 -2.57 -9.84 0.07
C ALA A 220 -2.49 -8.59 -0.80
N ILE A 221 -3.10 -7.51 -0.34
CA ILE A 221 -3.17 -6.25 -1.08
C ILE A 221 -2.90 -5.12 -0.11
N ARG A 222 -1.91 -4.28 -0.42
CA ARG A 222 -1.67 -2.96 0.15
C ARG A 222 -1.58 -1.95 -0.98
N ILE A 223 -2.19 -0.79 -0.78
CA ILE A 223 -2.10 0.35 -1.71
C ILE A 223 -1.72 1.55 -0.86
N GLU A 224 -0.57 2.12 -1.15
CA GLU A 224 0.06 3.18 -0.37
C GLU A 224 0.48 4.35 -1.23
N ASP A 225 0.23 5.53 -0.70
CA ASP A 225 0.69 6.78 -1.29
C ASP A 225 1.22 7.74 -0.20
N ASP A 226 2.24 8.52 -0.56
CA ASP A 226 2.70 9.68 0.21
C ASP A 226 1.72 10.84 0.06
N VAL A 227 1.23 11.38 1.17
CA VAL A 227 0.21 12.45 1.18
C VAL A 227 0.76 13.70 1.88
N LEU A 228 0.82 14.80 1.13
CA LEU A 228 1.15 16.14 1.64
C LEU A 228 -0.13 16.90 1.97
N ILE A 229 -0.22 17.41 3.20
CA ILE A 229 -1.32 18.30 3.60
C ILE A 229 -1.06 19.71 3.10
N THR A 230 -2.05 20.30 2.43
CA THR A 230 -2.04 21.72 2.04
C THR A 230 -3.28 22.45 2.54
N LYS A 231 -3.28 23.78 2.46
CA LYS A 231 -4.47 24.59 2.79
C LYS A 231 -5.69 24.27 1.89
N ASN A 232 -5.42 23.78 0.67
CA ASN A 232 -6.46 23.50 -0.35
C ASN A 232 -6.83 22.02 -0.44
N GLY A 233 -6.37 21.19 0.51
CA GLY A 233 -6.60 19.75 0.55
C GLY A 233 -5.32 18.93 0.38
N PRO A 234 -5.44 17.59 0.36
CA PRO A 234 -4.29 16.70 0.24
C PRO A 234 -3.73 16.68 -1.19
N ILE A 235 -2.40 16.60 -1.28
CA ILE A 235 -1.70 16.31 -2.53
C ILE A 235 -1.07 14.93 -2.40
N VAL A 236 -1.38 14.02 -3.31
CA VAL A 236 -0.75 12.70 -3.41
C VAL A 236 0.53 12.85 -4.23
N LEU A 237 1.69 12.64 -3.61
CA LEU A 237 3.00 12.82 -4.25
C LEU A 237 3.30 11.71 -5.27
N SER A 238 2.72 10.54 -5.06
CA SER A 238 2.83 9.32 -5.89
C SER A 238 1.63 9.15 -6.86
N ALA A 239 0.85 10.20 -7.13
CA ALA A 239 -0.40 10.12 -7.90
C ALA A 239 -0.25 9.52 -9.32
N ALA A 240 0.94 9.63 -9.91
CA ALA A 240 1.20 9.11 -11.25
C ALA A 240 1.40 7.59 -11.31
N VAL A 241 1.60 6.90 -10.15
CA VAL A 241 1.66 5.44 -10.12
C VAL A 241 0.25 4.86 -10.32
N PRO A 242 0.01 4.03 -11.36
CA PRO A 242 -1.30 3.41 -11.57
C PRO A 242 -1.78 2.67 -10.33
N LYS A 243 -3.08 2.87 -9.96
CA LYS A 243 -3.68 2.19 -8.80
C LYS A 243 -5.11 1.72 -8.99
N THR A 244 -5.76 2.01 -10.11
CA THR A 244 -7.03 1.32 -10.43
C THR A 244 -6.74 0.02 -11.14
N VAL A 245 -7.62 -0.98 -10.99
CA VAL A 245 -7.50 -2.27 -11.69
C VAL A 245 -7.23 -2.06 -13.18
N THR A 246 -8.06 -1.24 -13.84
CA THR A 246 -7.93 -0.97 -15.27
C THR A 246 -6.59 -0.30 -15.62
N ALA A 247 -6.16 0.71 -14.84
CA ALA A 247 -4.90 1.42 -15.11
C ALA A 247 -3.68 0.49 -14.95
N ILE A 248 -3.67 -0.39 -13.95
CA ILE A 248 -2.61 -1.38 -13.75
C ILE A 248 -2.59 -2.38 -14.92
N GLU A 249 -3.74 -2.98 -15.25
CA GLU A 249 -3.85 -3.95 -16.35
C GLU A 249 -3.45 -3.33 -17.70
N THR A 250 -3.78 -2.04 -17.92
CA THR A 250 -3.36 -1.29 -19.12
C THR A 250 -1.85 -1.05 -19.11
N GLN A 251 -1.29 -0.60 -17.95
CA GLN A 251 0.15 -0.34 -17.84
C GLN A 251 0.98 -1.60 -18.08
N MET A 252 0.53 -2.76 -17.58
CA MET A 252 1.20 -4.05 -17.76
C MET A 252 1.07 -4.61 -19.17
N ALA A 253 0.01 -4.27 -19.91
CA ALA A 253 -0.18 -4.72 -21.30
C ALA A 253 0.75 -4.00 -22.30
N HIS A 254 1.39 -2.90 -21.89
CA HIS A 254 2.33 -2.11 -22.71
C HIS A 254 3.81 -2.37 -22.34
N GLY A 255 4.09 -3.47 -21.59
CA GLY A 255 5.44 -3.88 -21.17
C GLY A 255 6.01 -5.07 -21.94
#